data_409a19fd756bfddfcf4ba84df05618d5
#
_entry.id   409a19fd756bfddfcf4ba84df05618d5
#
_cell.length_a   1.000
_cell.length_b   1.000
_cell.length_c   1.000
_cell.angle_alpha   90.00
_cell.angle_beta   90.00
_cell.angle_gamma   90.00
#
_symmetry.space_group_name_H-M   'P 1'
#
loop_
_entity.id
_entity.type
_entity.pdbx_description
1 polymer ?
#
loop_
_entity_poly.entity_id
_entity_poly.type
_entity_poly.pdbx_seq_one_letter_code
_entity_poly.pdbx_strand_id
1 'polypeptide(L)'
;DYKGIALISLALIGVVIFFQYVGKQFGFKTVYAIVITSIGLNVFQDIIPAEICQTLAVDNGKLISCMMGGVLVGVGIGVAMSVGGCSGGTDIIALIVNKYKNISVGKMILIMDVVIILGSLLMPSYTADGTQLSFAAKIGNVVYGLILVFLTSTSIDFYLSGAKQSNQLLILSSKYEEIADLITKDMHRGVTVLDGEGWYSKQPTKVIMCIVSKQESNLLLRYVKSIDSKAFVSVSTVGAVYGKGFEKIKGEVQKNVQEQENK
;
A
#
# COMPACT_ATOMS: atom_id res chain seq x y z
N ASP A 1 -22.62 -25.00 23.16
CA ASP A 1 -21.85 -25.45 21.97
C ASP A 1 -20.36 -25.22 22.18
N TYR A 2 -19.64 -26.27 22.67
CA TYR A 2 -18.19 -26.18 22.95
C TYR A 2 -17.37 -25.69 21.74
N LYS A 3 -17.82 -25.98 20.50
CA LYS A 3 -17.15 -25.52 19.28
C LYS A 3 -17.23 -23.99 19.09
N GLY A 4 -18.36 -23.40 19.45
CA GLY A 4 -18.51 -21.95 19.41
C GLY A 4 -17.64 -21.21 20.43
N ILE A 5 -17.58 -21.76 21.65
CA ILE A 5 -16.73 -21.21 22.71
C ILE A 5 -15.23 -21.31 22.37
N ALA A 6 -14.81 -22.46 21.79
CA ALA A 6 -13.44 -22.66 21.33
C ALA A 6 -13.04 -21.69 20.21
N LEU A 7 -13.94 -21.44 19.24
CA LEU A 7 -13.72 -20.47 18.16
C LEU A 7 -13.62 -19.05 18.70
N ILE A 8 -14.48 -18.65 19.62
CA ILE A 8 -14.45 -17.31 20.23
C ILE A 8 -13.17 -17.13 21.07
N SER A 9 -12.76 -18.16 21.84
CA SER A 9 -11.53 -18.10 22.62
C SER A 9 -10.28 -18.01 21.74
N LEU A 10 -10.24 -18.74 20.63
CA LEU A 10 -9.16 -18.68 19.65
C LEU A 10 -9.08 -17.31 18.99
N ALA A 11 -10.23 -16.73 18.63
CA ALA A 11 -10.31 -15.38 18.07
C ALA A 11 -9.85 -14.31 19.07
N LEU A 12 -10.23 -14.43 20.34
CA LEU A 12 -9.79 -13.53 21.40
C LEU A 12 -8.28 -13.59 21.65
N ILE A 13 -7.70 -14.80 21.65
CA ILE A 13 -6.26 -14.99 21.78
C ILE A 13 -5.55 -14.35 20.57
N GLY A 14 -6.06 -14.54 19.36
CA GLY A 14 -5.54 -13.90 18.15
C GLY A 14 -5.57 -12.38 18.24
N VAL A 15 -6.64 -11.79 18.75
CA VAL A 15 -6.78 -10.35 18.98
C VAL A 15 -5.77 -9.85 20.01
N VAL A 16 -5.57 -10.54 21.13
CA VAL A 16 -4.59 -10.14 22.16
C VAL A 16 -3.16 -10.18 21.61
N ILE A 17 -2.80 -11.25 20.90
CA ILE A 17 -1.49 -11.36 20.23
C ILE A 17 -1.31 -10.23 19.23
N PHE A 18 -2.32 -9.95 18.44
CA PHE A 18 -2.32 -8.86 17.46
C PHE A 18 -2.05 -7.49 18.11
N PHE A 19 -2.74 -7.15 19.21
CA PHE A 19 -2.53 -5.88 19.92
C PHE A 19 -1.12 -5.76 20.51
N GLN A 20 -0.51 -6.85 20.94
CA GLN A 20 0.87 -6.84 21.47
C GLN A 20 1.93 -6.63 20.38
N TYR A 21 1.78 -7.25 19.21
CA TYR A 21 2.81 -7.20 18.16
C TYR A 21 2.67 -5.99 17.21
N VAL A 22 1.47 -5.49 16.99
CA VAL A 22 1.20 -4.47 15.96
C VAL A 22 0.96 -3.08 16.55
N GLY A 23 0.63 -2.99 17.83
CA GLY A 23 0.44 -1.72 18.57
C GLY A 23 -1.02 -1.27 18.66
N LYS A 24 -1.34 -0.55 19.75
CA LYS A 24 -2.72 -0.16 20.11
C LYS A 24 -3.41 0.73 19.06
N GLN A 25 -2.70 1.67 18.46
CA GLN A 25 -3.28 2.57 17.44
C GLN A 25 -3.68 1.85 16.17
N PHE A 26 -2.91 0.87 15.75
CA PHE A 26 -3.20 0.04 14.58
C PHE A 26 -4.43 -0.84 14.83
N GLY A 27 -4.52 -1.46 16.01
CA GLY A 27 -5.65 -2.29 16.37
C GLY A 27 -6.99 -1.54 16.35
N PHE A 28 -7.04 -0.32 16.88
CA PHE A 28 -8.25 0.50 16.85
C PHE A 28 -8.70 0.83 15.42
N LYS A 29 -7.75 1.22 14.53
CA LYS A 29 -8.05 1.51 13.13
C LYS A 29 -8.55 0.28 12.38
N THR A 30 -8.02 -0.89 12.69
CA THR A 30 -8.45 -2.17 12.10
C THR A 30 -9.88 -2.52 12.52
N VAL A 31 -10.20 -2.43 13.81
CA VAL A 31 -11.58 -2.66 14.30
C VAL A 31 -12.55 -1.67 13.63
N TYR A 32 -12.17 -0.40 13.55
CA TYR A 32 -12.98 0.61 12.87
C TYR A 32 -13.20 0.27 11.39
N ALA A 33 -12.16 -0.15 10.69
CA ALA A 33 -12.27 -0.56 9.28
C ALA A 33 -13.20 -1.77 9.12
N ILE A 34 -13.12 -2.79 9.98
CA ILE A 34 -13.99 -3.98 9.94
C ILE A 34 -15.45 -3.58 10.16
N VAL A 35 -15.73 -2.73 11.13
CA VAL A 35 -17.10 -2.28 11.43
C VAL A 35 -17.68 -1.50 10.23
N ILE A 36 -16.93 -0.54 9.69
CA ILE A 36 -17.37 0.23 8.52
C ILE A 36 -17.59 -0.68 7.31
N THR A 37 -16.70 -1.61 7.05
CA THR A 37 -16.84 -2.57 5.94
C THR A 37 -18.08 -3.44 6.12
N SER A 38 -18.34 -3.93 7.33
CA SER A 38 -19.52 -4.74 7.63
C SER A 38 -20.83 -3.96 7.42
N ILE A 39 -20.89 -2.73 7.91
CA ILE A 39 -22.04 -1.84 7.69
C ILE A 39 -22.18 -1.54 6.19
N GLY A 40 -21.09 -1.20 5.52
CA GLY A 40 -21.07 -0.90 4.10
C GLY A 40 -21.60 -2.05 3.25
N LEU A 41 -21.18 -3.28 3.52
CA LEU A 41 -21.66 -4.46 2.82
C LEU A 41 -23.19 -4.63 2.93
N ASN A 42 -23.74 -4.47 4.13
CA ASN A 42 -25.20 -4.54 4.31
C ASN A 42 -25.93 -3.43 3.52
N VAL A 43 -25.46 -2.19 3.63
CA VAL A 43 -26.05 -1.06 2.90
C VAL A 43 -25.97 -1.25 1.38
N PHE A 44 -24.84 -1.73 0.87
CA PHE A 44 -24.69 -2.00 -0.56
C PHE A 44 -25.55 -3.16 -1.05
N GLN A 45 -25.78 -4.20 -0.23
CA GLN A 45 -26.73 -5.28 -0.58
C GLN A 45 -28.16 -4.79 -0.75
N ASP A 46 -28.57 -3.79 0.04
CA ASP A 46 -29.91 -3.21 -0.06
C ASP A 46 -30.05 -2.23 -1.27
N ILE A 47 -28.94 -1.55 -1.62
CA ILE A 47 -28.94 -0.55 -2.70
C ILE A 47 -28.79 -1.20 -4.08
N ILE A 48 -28.01 -2.29 -4.19
CA ILE A 48 -27.71 -2.91 -5.48
C ILE A 48 -28.86 -3.84 -5.87
N PRO A 49 -29.59 -3.57 -6.97
CA PRO A 49 -30.65 -4.44 -7.43
C PRO A 49 -30.15 -5.85 -7.74
N ALA A 50 -30.92 -6.85 -7.31
CA ALA A 50 -30.59 -8.28 -7.56
C ALA A 50 -30.41 -8.60 -9.05
N GLU A 51 -31.09 -7.87 -9.94
CA GLU A 51 -31.00 -8.00 -11.40
C GLU A 51 -29.58 -7.72 -11.91
N ILE A 52 -28.90 -6.70 -11.36
CA ILE A 52 -27.49 -6.37 -11.71
C ILE A 52 -26.58 -7.53 -11.30
N CYS A 53 -26.77 -8.07 -10.10
CA CYS A 53 -26.00 -9.21 -9.62
C CYS A 53 -26.21 -10.45 -10.48
N GLN A 54 -27.44 -10.72 -10.92
CA GLN A 54 -27.76 -11.84 -11.80
C GLN A 54 -27.14 -11.65 -13.20
N THR A 55 -27.22 -10.47 -13.78
CA THR A 55 -26.62 -10.16 -15.08
C THR A 55 -25.09 -10.31 -15.05
N LEU A 56 -24.45 -9.91 -13.96
CA LEU A 56 -23.02 -10.07 -13.76
C LEU A 56 -22.60 -11.50 -13.36
N ALA A 57 -23.53 -12.35 -12.95
CA ALA A 57 -23.25 -13.73 -12.57
C ALA A 57 -23.28 -14.74 -13.74
N VAL A 58 -23.82 -14.35 -14.89
CA VAL A 58 -23.95 -15.23 -16.07
C VAL A 58 -22.67 -15.18 -16.91
N ASP A 59 -22.13 -16.37 -17.22
CA ASP A 59 -21.00 -16.64 -18.13
C ASP A 59 -19.86 -15.60 -18.15
N ASN A 60 -19.83 -14.75 -19.17
CA ASN A 60 -18.77 -13.71 -19.31
C ASN A 60 -18.81 -12.63 -18.21
N GLY A 61 -19.94 -12.41 -17.56
CA GLY A 61 -20.08 -11.47 -16.46
C GLY A 61 -19.27 -11.88 -15.22
N LYS A 62 -19.09 -13.20 -14.99
CA LYS A 62 -18.33 -13.71 -13.83
C LYS A 62 -16.86 -13.28 -13.85
N LEU A 63 -16.25 -13.32 -15.04
CA LEU A 63 -14.86 -12.85 -15.22
C LEU A 63 -14.75 -11.33 -14.98
N ILE A 64 -15.67 -10.56 -15.56
CA ILE A 64 -15.70 -9.10 -15.41
C ILE A 64 -15.89 -8.73 -13.94
N SER A 65 -16.82 -9.39 -13.24
CA SER A 65 -17.05 -9.17 -11.80
C SER A 65 -15.81 -9.48 -10.97
N CYS A 66 -15.09 -10.58 -11.25
CA CYS A 66 -13.83 -10.91 -10.59
C CYS A 66 -12.76 -9.85 -10.84
N MET A 67 -12.64 -9.35 -12.07
CA MET A 67 -11.64 -8.33 -12.42
C MET A 67 -11.95 -7.00 -11.72
N MET A 68 -13.18 -6.51 -11.84
CA MET A 68 -13.59 -5.26 -11.20
C MET A 68 -13.52 -5.37 -9.67
N GLY A 69 -14.04 -6.46 -9.12
CA GLY A 69 -14.02 -6.73 -7.69
C GLY A 69 -12.59 -6.77 -7.15
N GLY A 70 -11.68 -7.49 -7.81
CA GLY A 70 -10.27 -7.57 -7.41
C GLY A 70 -9.59 -6.21 -7.37
N VAL A 71 -9.79 -5.37 -8.38
CA VAL A 71 -9.21 -4.02 -8.42
C VAL A 71 -9.80 -3.13 -7.31
N LEU A 72 -11.14 -3.08 -7.18
CA LEU A 72 -11.80 -2.23 -6.19
C LEU A 72 -11.45 -2.63 -4.75
N VAL A 73 -11.47 -3.94 -4.46
CA VAL A 73 -11.08 -4.47 -3.14
C VAL A 73 -9.61 -4.16 -2.86
N GLY A 74 -8.73 -4.37 -3.86
CA GLY A 74 -7.31 -4.10 -3.70
C GLY A 74 -7.01 -2.62 -3.43
N VAL A 75 -7.67 -1.70 -4.13
CA VAL A 75 -7.55 -0.25 -3.86
C VAL A 75 -8.09 0.06 -2.47
N GLY A 76 -9.26 -0.46 -2.08
CA GLY A 76 -9.85 -0.25 -0.75
C GLY A 76 -8.93 -0.72 0.39
N ILE A 77 -8.37 -1.91 0.28
CA ILE A 77 -7.38 -2.44 1.23
C ILE A 77 -6.12 -1.57 1.24
N GLY A 78 -5.62 -1.16 0.06
CA GLY A 78 -4.47 -0.27 -0.06
C GLY A 78 -4.67 1.07 0.63
N VAL A 79 -5.85 1.68 0.49
CA VAL A 79 -6.24 2.91 1.22
C VAL A 79 -6.22 2.68 2.72
N ALA A 80 -6.88 1.62 3.20
CA ALA A 80 -6.91 1.29 4.63
C ALA A 80 -5.50 1.09 5.20
N MET A 81 -4.64 0.36 4.48
CA MET A 81 -3.25 0.12 4.89
C MET A 81 -2.39 1.38 4.87
N SER A 82 -2.62 2.31 3.94
CA SER A 82 -1.87 3.57 3.85
C SER A 82 -2.05 4.46 5.08
N VAL A 83 -3.21 4.39 5.72
CA VAL A 83 -3.51 5.10 6.98
C VAL A 83 -3.24 4.26 8.23
N GLY A 84 -2.67 3.06 8.07
CA GLY A 84 -2.28 2.17 9.16
C GLY A 84 -3.43 1.33 9.71
N GLY A 85 -4.43 0.99 8.89
CA GLY A 85 -5.45 -0.01 9.16
C GLY A 85 -5.24 -1.29 8.34
N CYS A 86 -6.07 -2.31 8.54
CA CYS A 86 -6.13 -3.52 7.69
C CYS A 86 -7.54 -4.12 7.74
N SER A 87 -7.81 -5.10 6.84
CA SER A 87 -9.10 -5.78 6.79
C SER A 87 -9.29 -6.85 7.87
N GLY A 88 -8.21 -7.24 8.56
CA GLY A 88 -8.25 -8.19 9.68
C GLY A 88 -8.00 -9.66 9.29
N GLY A 89 -7.71 -9.96 8.03
CA GLY A 89 -7.43 -11.30 7.52
C GLY A 89 -5.93 -11.62 7.38
N THR A 90 -5.57 -12.24 6.26
CA THR A 90 -4.18 -12.54 5.86
C THR A 90 -3.30 -11.29 5.76
N ASP A 91 -3.92 -10.14 5.59
CA ASP A 91 -3.30 -8.81 5.56
C ASP A 91 -2.42 -8.52 6.77
N ILE A 92 -2.83 -8.98 7.98
CA ILE A 92 -2.07 -8.77 9.22
C ILE A 92 -0.70 -9.45 9.11
N ILE A 93 -0.69 -10.69 8.63
CA ILE A 93 0.55 -11.47 8.47
C ILE A 93 1.43 -10.81 7.41
N ALA A 94 0.82 -10.36 6.31
CA ALA A 94 1.54 -9.64 5.26
C ALA A 94 2.21 -8.36 5.76
N LEU A 95 1.51 -7.58 6.60
CA LEU A 95 2.07 -6.37 7.22
C LEU A 95 3.19 -6.69 8.20
N ILE A 96 3.05 -7.75 9.02
CA ILE A 96 4.09 -8.19 9.94
C ILE A 96 5.35 -8.60 9.15
N VAL A 97 5.19 -9.44 8.12
CA VAL A 97 6.33 -9.86 7.29
C VAL A 97 6.97 -8.67 6.57
N ASN A 98 6.17 -7.77 6.02
CA ASN A 98 6.69 -6.54 5.39
C ASN A 98 7.46 -5.65 6.37
N LYS A 99 7.09 -5.65 7.66
CA LYS A 99 7.82 -4.91 8.70
C LYS A 99 9.25 -5.43 8.91
N TYR A 100 9.46 -6.74 8.82
CA TYR A 100 10.75 -7.38 9.08
C TYR A 100 11.53 -7.74 7.81
N LYS A 101 10.85 -7.96 6.70
CA LYS A 101 11.45 -8.34 5.42
C LYS A 101 11.08 -7.36 4.31
N ASN A 102 11.95 -7.22 3.33
CA ASN A 102 11.76 -6.35 2.16
C ASN A 102 10.88 -7.02 1.08
N ILE A 103 9.71 -7.51 1.50
CA ILE A 103 8.73 -8.12 0.61
C ILE A 103 7.50 -7.21 0.59
N SER A 104 6.96 -6.91 -0.60
CA SER A 104 5.75 -6.08 -0.71
C SER A 104 4.55 -6.77 -0.04
N VAL A 105 3.64 -5.96 0.47
CA VAL A 105 2.45 -6.44 1.18
C VAL A 105 1.56 -7.25 0.25
N GLY A 106 1.29 -6.75 -0.97
CA GLY A 106 0.49 -7.47 -1.95
C GLY A 106 1.10 -8.81 -2.33
N LYS A 107 2.43 -8.89 -2.53
CA LYS A 107 3.10 -10.15 -2.82
C LYS A 107 2.93 -11.18 -1.70
N MET A 108 2.95 -10.77 -0.44
CA MET A 108 2.72 -11.68 0.69
C MET A 108 1.27 -12.17 0.72
N ILE A 109 0.30 -11.26 0.52
CA ILE A 109 -1.12 -11.61 0.41
C ILE A 109 -1.32 -12.62 -0.73
N LEU A 110 -0.75 -12.34 -1.91
CA LEU A 110 -0.83 -13.24 -3.06
C LEU A 110 -0.36 -14.66 -2.71
N ILE A 111 0.81 -14.79 -2.09
CA ILE A 111 1.37 -16.10 -1.73
C ILE A 111 0.45 -16.84 -0.76
N MET A 112 -0.04 -16.17 0.26
CA MET A 112 -0.90 -16.79 1.27
C MET A 112 -2.25 -17.20 0.70
N ASP A 113 -2.87 -16.33 -0.06
CA ASP A 113 -4.20 -16.57 -0.63
C ASP A 113 -4.14 -17.64 -1.72
N VAL A 114 -3.07 -17.72 -2.52
CA VAL A 114 -2.85 -18.83 -3.47
C VAL A 114 -2.79 -20.18 -2.73
N VAL A 115 -2.09 -20.25 -1.60
CA VAL A 115 -2.02 -21.47 -0.79
C VAL A 115 -3.42 -21.84 -0.27
N ILE A 116 -4.19 -20.88 0.21
CA ILE A 116 -5.57 -21.10 0.72
C ILE A 116 -6.48 -21.57 -0.42
N ILE A 117 -6.43 -20.92 -1.59
CA ILE A 117 -7.26 -21.23 -2.75
C ILE A 117 -6.94 -22.63 -3.27
N LEU A 118 -5.66 -22.99 -3.40
CA LEU A 118 -5.27 -24.33 -3.80
C LEU A 118 -5.68 -25.39 -2.76
N GLY A 119 -5.57 -25.06 -1.47
CA GLY A 119 -6.03 -25.91 -0.37
C GLY A 119 -7.52 -26.17 -0.42
N SER A 120 -8.32 -25.26 -0.95
CA SER A 120 -9.77 -25.45 -1.10
C SER A 120 -10.15 -26.60 -2.05
N LEU A 121 -9.26 -27.00 -2.96
CA LEU A 121 -9.48 -28.17 -3.82
C LEU A 121 -9.56 -29.49 -3.03
N LEU A 122 -8.86 -29.56 -1.90
CA LEU A 122 -8.83 -30.75 -1.04
C LEU A 122 -10.09 -30.87 -0.17
N MET A 123 -10.84 -29.77 -0.01
CA MET A 123 -12.04 -29.76 0.82
C MET A 123 -13.31 -30.11 -0.01
N PRO A 124 -14.26 -30.86 0.56
CA PRO A 124 -15.53 -31.05 -0.07
C PRO A 124 -16.30 -29.73 -0.14
N SER A 125 -16.73 -29.33 -1.32
CA SER A 125 -17.54 -28.14 -1.56
C SER A 125 -18.92 -28.49 -1.99
N TYR A 126 -19.94 -27.86 -1.40
CA TYR A 126 -21.34 -28.12 -1.67
C TYR A 126 -21.99 -26.87 -2.27
N THR A 127 -22.94 -27.08 -3.18
CA THR A 127 -23.82 -26.03 -3.72
C THR A 127 -24.84 -25.62 -2.65
N ALA A 128 -25.49 -24.47 -2.80
CA ALA A 128 -26.58 -24.05 -1.90
C ALA A 128 -27.69 -25.09 -1.71
N ASP A 129 -27.91 -25.92 -2.71
CA ASP A 129 -28.87 -27.02 -2.71
C ASP A 129 -28.34 -28.30 -2.03
N GLY A 130 -27.18 -28.26 -1.39
CA GLY A 130 -26.57 -29.40 -0.70
C GLY A 130 -25.94 -30.46 -1.61
N THR A 131 -25.91 -30.24 -2.92
CA THR A 131 -25.25 -31.14 -3.87
C THR A 131 -23.75 -30.91 -3.92
N GLN A 132 -22.94 -31.95 -4.03
CA GLN A 132 -21.49 -31.83 -4.10
C GLN A 132 -21.07 -31.21 -5.44
N LEU A 133 -20.25 -30.16 -5.39
CA LEU A 133 -19.71 -29.56 -6.61
C LEU A 133 -18.84 -30.57 -7.37
N SER A 134 -19.01 -30.60 -8.70
CA SER A 134 -18.14 -31.41 -9.56
C SER A 134 -16.72 -30.90 -9.51
N PHE A 135 -15.74 -31.76 -9.76
CA PHE A 135 -14.33 -31.37 -9.77
C PHE A 135 -14.03 -30.26 -10.79
N ALA A 136 -14.67 -30.30 -11.96
CA ALA A 136 -14.54 -29.27 -12.98
C ALA A 136 -15.04 -27.89 -12.51
N ALA A 137 -16.17 -27.86 -11.80
CA ALA A 137 -16.70 -26.63 -11.22
C ALA A 137 -15.77 -26.05 -10.14
N LYS A 138 -15.14 -26.93 -9.33
CA LYS A 138 -14.12 -26.50 -8.35
C LYS A 138 -12.91 -25.88 -9.02
N ILE A 139 -12.38 -26.46 -10.09
CA ILE A 139 -11.26 -25.88 -10.87
C ILE A 139 -11.67 -24.51 -11.41
N GLY A 140 -12.86 -24.37 -11.97
CA GLY A 140 -13.37 -23.07 -12.43
C GLY A 140 -13.35 -22.01 -11.33
N ASN A 141 -13.84 -22.34 -10.14
CA ASN A 141 -13.83 -21.41 -9.00
C ASN A 141 -12.40 -21.05 -8.55
N VAL A 142 -11.48 -22.01 -8.57
CA VAL A 142 -10.05 -21.76 -8.26
C VAL A 142 -9.43 -20.80 -9.26
N VAL A 143 -9.68 -20.97 -10.55
CA VAL A 143 -9.16 -20.05 -11.59
C VAL A 143 -9.68 -18.63 -11.38
N TYR A 144 -10.98 -18.45 -11.14
CA TYR A 144 -11.54 -17.15 -10.83
C TYR A 144 -10.96 -16.55 -9.53
N GLY A 145 -10.77 -17.38 -8.50
CA GLY A 145 -10.14 -16.98 -7.25
C GLY A 145 -8.70 -16.50 -7.47
N LEU A 146 -7.91 -17.22 -8.27
CA LEU A 146 -6.52 -16.81 -8.57
C LEU A 146 -6.48 -15.49 -9.35
N ILE A 147 -7.38 -15.27 -10.31
CA ILE A 147 -7.48 -14.00 -11.04
C ILE A 147 -7.81 -12.87 -10.07
N LEU A 148 -8.80 -13.05 -9.21
CA LEU A 148 -9.22 -12.07 -8.23
C LEU A 148 -8.06 -11.69 -7.29
N VAL A 149 -7.40 -12.67 -6.70
CA VAL A 149 -6.29 -12.44 -5.76
C VAL A 149 -5.09 -11.78 -6.44
N PHE A 150 -4.78 -12.16 -7.68
CA PHE A 150 -3.72 -11.53 -8.45
C PHE A 150 -3.99 -10.04 -8.68
N LEU A 151 -5.21 -9.69 -9.08
CA LEU A 151 -5.62 -8.30 -9.29
C LEU A 151 -5.67 -7.51 -7.99
N THR A 152 -6.22 -8.10 -6.92
CA THR A 152 -6.25 -7.48 -5.59
C THR A 152 -4.84 -7.16 -5.10
N SER A 153 -3.96 -8.14 -5.12
CA SER A 153 -2.56 -8.03 -4.70
C SER A 153 -1.79 -6.96 -5.48
N THR A 154 -1.94 -6.98 -6.82
CA THR A 154 -1.30 -6.00 -7.69
C THR A 154 -1.82 -4.58 -7.43
N SER A 155 -3.13 -4.44 -7.21
CA SER A 155 -3.75 -3.14 -6.90
C SER A 155 -3.30 -2.59 -5.54
N ILE A 156 -3.15 -3.45 -4.53
CA ILE A 156 -2.59 -3.08 -3.22
C ILE A 156 -1.18 -2.54 -3.39
N ASP A 157 -0.31 -3.30 -4.06
CA ASP A 157 1.09 -2.91 -4.24
C ASP A 157 1.22 -1.64 -5.08
N PHE A 158 0.42 -1.48 -6.13
CA PHE A 158 0.38 -0.27 -6.94
C PHE A 158 -0.02 0.96 -6.12
N TYR A 159 -1.06 0.82 -5.29
CA TYR A 159 -1.52 1.92 -4.43
C TYR A 159 -0.49 2.27 -3.36
N LEU A 160 0.02 1.28 -2.63
CA LEU A 160 1.01 1.51 -1.56
C LEU A 160 2.34 2.06 -2.11
N SER A 161 2.80 1.57 -3.25
CA SER A 161 3.98 2.09 -3.92
C SER A 161 3.76 3.54 -4.39
N GLY A 162 2.59 3.82 -4.97
CA GLY A 162 2.24 5.19 -5.40
C GLY A 162 2.16 6.19 -4.26
N ALA A 163 1.62 5.76 -3.12
CA ALA A 163 1.49 6.59 -1.91
C ALA A 163 2.86 6.92 -1.27
N LYS A 164 3.88 6.08 -1.49
CA LYS A 164 5.23 6.23 -0.92
C LYS A 164 6.26 6.81 -1.88
N GLN A 165 5.87 7.13 -3.10
CA GLN A 165 6.79 7.69 -4.09
C GLN A 165 7.35 9.04 -3.62
N SER A 166 8.66 9.19 -3.77
CA SER A 166 9.38 10.44 -3.60
C SER A 166 9.89 10.94 -4.95
N ASN A 167 10.02 12.25 -5.07
CA ASN A 167 10.60 12.89 -6.23
C ASN A 167 11.91 13.57 -5.83
N GLN A 168 12.93 13.40 -6.65
CA GLN A 168 14.14 14.19 -6.63
C GLN A 168 13.97 15.36 -7.59
N LEU A 169 14.17 16.57 -7.11
CA LEU A 169 14.15 17.77 -7.92
C LEU A 169 15.55 18.32 -8.05
N LEU A 170 15.92 18.66 -9.28
CA LEU A 170 17.10 19.46 -9.61
C LEU A 170 16.61 20.79 -10.12
N ILE A 171 16.95 21.88 -9.40
CA ILE A 171 16.46 23.21 -9.69
C ILE A 171 17.66 24.11 -10.01
N LEU A 172 17.67 24.69 -11.21
CA LEU A 172 18.65 25.65 -11.67
C LEU A 172 17.99 27.04 -11.71
N SER A 173 18.46 27.95 -10.88
CA SER A 173 17.91 29.30 -10.78
C SER A 173 18.97 30.27 -10.33
N SER A 174 18.90 31.49 -10.81
CA SER A 174 19.72 32.63 -10.29
C SER A 174 19.33 33.01 -8.88
N LYS A 175 18.10 32.68 -8.45
CA LYS A 175 17.56 32.94 -7.10
C LYS A 175 17.64 31.71 -6.22
N TYR A 176 18.70 30.92 -6.33
CA TYR A 176 18.83 29.62 -5.65
C TYR A 176 18.78 29.78 -4.12
N GLU A 177 19.26 30.88 -3.54
CA GLU A 177 19.25 31.14 -2.09
C GLU A 177 17.81 31.25 -1.55
N GLU A 178 16.99 32.09 -2.21
CA GLU A 178 15.59 32.29 -1.82
C GLU A 178 14.81 30.96 -1.91
N ILE A 179 15.07 30.18 -2.95
CA ILE A 179 14.41 28.85 -3.14
C ILE A 179 14.89 27.85 -2.09
N ALA A 180 16.19 27.81 -1.80
CA ALA A 180 16.75 26.92 -0.78
C ALA A 180 16.22 27.24 0.62
N ASP A 181 16.11 28.55 0.94
CA ASP A 181 15.54 29.03 2.20
C ASP A 181 14.09 28.64 2.36
N LEU A 182 13.25 28.79 1.33
CA LEU A 182 11.85 28.37 1.33
C LEU A 182 11.73 26.86 1.57
N ILE A 183 12.50 26.04 0.84
CA ILE A 183 12.45 24.58 1.00
C ILE A 183 12.84 24.18 2.43
N THR A 184 13.84 24.81 2.99
CA THR A 184 14.37 24.46 4.32
C THR A 184 13.47 24.97 5.44
N LYS A 185 13.01 26.24 5.36
CA LYS A 185 12.27 26.91 6.44
C LYS A 185 10.79 26.58 6.42
N ASP A 186 10.16 26.59 5.24
CA ASP A 186 8.70 26.42 5.12
C ASP A 186 8.30 24.98 4.91
N MET A 187 9.07 24.22 4.11
CA MET A 187 8.75 22.82 3.84
C MET A 187 9.48 21.85 4.77
N HIS A 188 10.44 22.31 5.57
CA HIS A 188 11.26 21.49 6.48
C HIS A 188 11.94 20.29 5.78
N ARG A 189 12.43 20.52 4.56
CA ARG A 189 13.13 19.52 3.75
C ARG A 189 14.60 19.84 3.58
N GLY A 190 15.43 18.80 3.53
CA GLY A 190 16.87 18.94 3.28
C GLY A 190 17.13 19.41 1.86
N VAL A 191 18.06 20.33 1.73
CA VAL A 191 18.52 20.88 0.46
C VAL A 191 20.03 20.71 0.36
N THR A 192 20.50 20.29 -0.81
CA THR A 192 21.92 20.28 -1.15
C THR A 192 22.14 21.18 -2.35
N VAL A 193 23.06 22.12 -2.23
CA VAL A 193 23.47 22.98 -3.34
C VAL A 193 24.72 22.40 -3.95
N LEU A 194 24.67 22.14 -5.25
CA LEU A 194 25.77 21.59 -6.03
C LEU A 194 26.34 22.71 -6.90
N ASP A 195 27.67 22.82 -6.93
CA ASP A 195 28.38 23.67 -7.84
C ASP A 195 28.47 23.05 -9.22
N GLY A 196 28.14 23.83 -10.23
CA GLY A 196 28.22 23.42 -11.63
C GLY A 196 28.72 24.56 -12.52
N GLU A 197 29.05 24.23 -13.75
CA GLU A 197 29.40 25.20 -14.79
C GLU A 197 28.52 24.95 -16.02
N GLY A 198 27.92 26.00 -16.53
CA GLY A 198 27.20 25.92 -17.82
C GLY A 198 28.18 25.65 -18.95
N TRP A 199 28.11 24.48 -19.58
CA TRP A 199 29.09 24.12 -20.62
C TRP A 199 29.13 25.09 -21.78
N TYR A 200 27.98 25.61 -22.20
CA TYR A 200 27.89 26.60 -23.28
C TYR A 200 28.25 28.01 -22.83
N SER A 201 27.71 28.44 -21.70
CA SER A 201 27.89 29.80 -21.19
C SER A 201 29.24 30.04 -20.49
N LYS A 202 29.93 28.95 -20.08
CA LYS A 202 31.13 28.98 -19.22
C LYS A 202 30.94 29.78 -17.93
N GLN A 203 29.70 29.90 -17.47
CA GLN A 203 29.37 30.61 -16.25
C GLN A 203 29.12 29.63 -15.11
N PRO A 204 29.57 29.96 -13.89
CA PRO A 204 29.27 29.19 -12.71
C PRO A 204 27.76 29.18 -12.46
N THR A 205 27.22 28.06 -12.13
CA THR A 205 25.80 27.88 -11.79
C THR A 205 25.62 27.05 -10.53
N LYS A 206 24.57 27.32 -9.78
CA LYS A 206 24.21 26.55 -8.59
C LYS A 206 23.00 25.71 -8.90
N VAL A 207 23.07 24.43 -8.55
CA VAL A 207 21.98 23.48 -8.73
C VAL A 207 21.48 23.05 -7.36
N ILE A 208 20.24 23.34 -7.06
CA ILE A 208 19.58 22.85 -5.85
C ILE A 208 19.13 21.41 -6.11
N MET A 209 19.55 20.50 -5.26
CA MET A 209 19.04 19.13 -5.21
C MET A 209 18.23 18.95 -3.94
N CYS A 210 16.98 18.54 -4.07
CA CYS A 210 16.12 18.18 -2.94
C CYS A 210 15.29 16.95 -3.24
N ILE A 211 14.92 16.23 -2.20
CA ILE A 211 14.02 15.05 -2.28
C ILE A 211 12.81 15.36 -1.42
N VAL A 212 11.64 15.24 -2.04
CA VAL A 212 10.34 15.51 -1.42
C VAL A 212 9.35 14.39 -1.76
N SER A 213 8.26 14.28 -1.02
CA SER A 213 7.18 13.38 -1.39
C SER A 213 6.52 13.81 -2.72
N LYS A 214 5.90 12.89 -3.42
CA LYS A 214 5.20 13.17 -4.68
C LYS A 214 4.13 14.28 -4.52
N GLN A 215 3.46 14.32 -3.36
CA GLN A 215 2.45 15.33 -3.07
C GLN A 215 3.06 16.74 -2.89
N GLU A 216 4.19 16.82 -2.19
CA GLU A 216 4.91 18.06 -1.95
C GLU A 216 5.60 18.60 -3.21
N SER A 217 5.95 17.71 -4.16
CA SER A 217 6.61 18.07 -5.41
C SER A 217 5.82 19.13 -6.20
N ASN A 218 4.49 18.93 -6.32
CA ASN A 218 3.63 19.88 -7.04
C ASN A 218 3.53 21.24 -6.36
N LEU A 219 3.56 21.27 -5.03
CA LEU A 219 3.55 22.49 -4.25
C LEU A 219 4.89 23.23 -4.42
N LEU A 220 6.00 22.50 -4.33
CA LEU A 220 7.34 23.03 -4.52
C LEU A 220 7.51 23.65 -5.91
N LEU A 221 7.01 22.98 -6.96
CA LEU A 221 7.06 23.54 -8.33
C LEU A 221 6.34 24.87 -8.44
N ARG A 222 5.22 25.06 -7.76
CA ARG A 222 4.47 26.32 -7.74
C ARG A 222 5.28 27.40 -7.00
N TYR A 223 5.91 27.08 -5.89
CA TYR A 223 6.74 28.01 -5.14
C TYR A 223 7.98 28.43 -5.93
N VAL A 224 8.69 27.48 -6.53
CA VAL A 224 9.84 27.80 -7.38
C VAL A 224 9.45 28.75 -8.49
N LYS A 225 8.33 28.47 -9.18
CA LYS A 225 7.85 29.30 -10.28
C LYS A 225 7.40 30.70 -9.83
N SER A 226 6.92 30.86 -8.60
CA SER A 226 6.55 32.18 -8.04
C SER A 226 7.79 33.04 -7.70
N ILE A 227 8.90 32.40 -7.29
CA ILE A 227 10.16 33.09 -6.98
C ILE A 227 10.92 33.42 -8.28
N ASP A 228 11.04 32.41 -9.16
CA ASP A 228 11.74 32.57 -10.44
C ASP A 228 10.97 31.85 -11.55
N SER A 229 10.28 32.63 -12.38
CA SER A 229 9.52 32.12 -13.52
C SER A 229 10.40 31.49 -14.62
N LYS A 230 11.72 31.81 -14.62
CA LYS A 230 12.72 31.30 -15.57
C LYS A 230 13.51 30.12 -15.01
N ALA A 231 13.25 29.69 -13.77
CA ALA A 231 13.92 28.54 -13.19
C ALA A 231 13.71 27.28 -14.06
N PHE A 232 14.79 26.55 -14.27
CA PHE A 232 14.74 25.23 -14.91
C PHE A 232 14.64 24.16 -13.79
N VAL A 233 13.63 23.32 -13.88
CA VAL A 233 13.38 22.27 -12.88
C VAL A 233 13.26 20.93 -13.57
N SER A 234 14.11 19.99 -13.17
CA SER A 234 14.01 18.59 -13.56
C SER A 234 13.44 17.80 -12.38
N VAL A 235 12.43 16.96 -12.63
CA VAL A 235 11.79 16.11 -11.63
C VAL A 235 11.98 14.65 -12.03
N SER A 236 12.58 13.87 -11.16
CA SER A 236 12.77 12.43 -11.33
C SER A 236 12.10 11.67 -10.20
N THR A 237 11.36 10.63 -10.51
CA THR A 237 10.78 9.76 -9.48
C THR A 237 11.86 8.86 -8.90
N VAL A 238 11.96 8.81 -7.59
CA VAL A 238 12.89 7.96 -6.85
C VAL A 238 12.12 6.79 -6.27
N GLY A 239 12.59 5.56 -6.57
CA GLY A 239 11.90 4.34 -6.18
C GLY A 239 11.86 4.09 -4.67
N ALA A 240 12.91 4.50 -3.94
CA ALA A 240 12.96 4.43 -2.49
C ALA A 240 13.95 5.46 -1.93
N VAL A 241 13.60 6.05 -0.81
CA VAL A 241 14.47 6.98 -0.08
C VAL A 241 14.53 6.53 1.37
N TYR A 242 15.73 6.32 1.87
CA TYR A 242 15.98 5.90 3.24
C TYR A 242 16.78 6.99 3.98
N GLY A 243 16.42 7.24 5.24
CA GLY A 243 17.15 8.17 6.08
C GLY A 243 16.25 9.10 6.89
N LYS A 244 16.85 10.12 7.48
CA LYS A 244 16.17 11.08 8.36
C LYS A 244 15.08 11.85 7.57
N GLY A 245 13.83 11.72 7.98
CA GLY A 245 12.68 12.32 7.29
C GLY A 245 12.00 11.40 6.25
N PHE A 246 12.54 10.21 6.00
CA PHE A 246 12.03 9.20 5.08
C PHE A 246 11.93 7.81 5.73
N GLU A 247 11.78 6.75 4.95
CA GLU A 247 11.70 5.38 5.48
C GLU A 247 13.02 4.96 6.16
N LYS A 248 12.89 4.16 7.24
CA LYS A 248 14.05 3.54 7.88
C LYS A 248 14.48 2.30 7.11
N ILE A 249 15.79 2.07 7.02
CA ILE A 249 16.33 0.82 6.46
C ILE A 249 15.86 -0.34 7.34
N LYS A 250 15.18 -1.31 6.74
CA LYS A 250 14.71 -2.53 7.43
C LYS A 250 15.83 -3.57 7.40
N GLY A 251 16.28 -4.06 8.55
CA GLY A 251 17.29 -5.12 8.63
C GLY A 251 18.10 -5.10 9.93
N GLU A 252 18.77 -6.19 10.24
CA GLU A 252 19.51 -6.45 11.49
C GLU A 252 20.76 -5.58 11.73
N VAL A 253 21.16 -4.76 10.76
CA VAL A 253 22.36 -3.89 10.85
C VAL A 253 22.23 -2.81 11.93
N GLN A 254 21.02 -2.52 12.41
CA GLN A 254 20.82 -1.49 13.45
C GLN A 254 21.37 -1.86 14.83
N LYS A 255 21.58 -3.14 15.15
CA LYS A 255 22.13 -3.51 16.46
C LYS A 255 23.62 -3.21 16.59
N ASN A 256 24.38 -3.34 15.51
CA ASN A 256 25.84 -3.18 15.56
C ASN A 256 26.31 -1.73 15.53
N VAL A 257 25.50 -0.80 15.00
CA VAL A 257 25.87 0.62 14.92
C VAL A 257 25.64 1.33 16.26
N GLN A 258 24.56 0.99 16.97
CA GLN A 258 24.28 1.57 18.29
C GLN A 258 25.26 1.09 19.39
N GLU A 259 25.83 -0.13 19.24
CA GLU A 259 26.86 -0.61 20.16
C GLU A 259 28.25 0.00 19.90
N GLN A 260 28.49 0.54 18.71
CA GLN A 260 29.75 1.23 18.37
C GLN A 260 29.71 2.73 18.73
N GLU A 261 28.53 3.37 18.73
CA GLU A 261 28.37 4.77 19.18
C GLU A 261 28.37 4.93 20.72
N ASN A 262 28.16 3.83 21.45
CA ASN A 262 28.17 3.81 22.93
C ASN A 262 29.48 3.26 23.52
N LYS A 263 30.51 3.05 22.72
CA LYS A 263 31.90 2.76 23.14
C LYS A 263 32.83 3.90 22.79
#